data_1ef6907fd286081d381d7ff122475f93
#
_entry.id   1ef6907fd286081d381d7ff122475f93
#
_cell.length_a   1.000
_cell.length_b   1.000
_cell.length_c   1.000
_cell.angle_alpha   90.00
_cell.angle_beta   90.00
_cell.angle_gamma   90.00
#
_symmetry.space_group_name_H-M   'P 1'
#
loop_
_entity.id
_entity.type
_entity.pdbx_description
1 polymer ?
#
loop_
_entity_poly.entity_id
_entity_poly.type
_entity_poly.pdbx_seq_one_letter_code
_entity_poly.pdbx_strand_id
1 'polypeptide(L)'
;MRFLTLVGLFAGLALTGYLISLHDLGAIWGSLATMGWGFLLLPLVYLPTIGIDSQCFRLIFPPDRKPPYWWVVWGTFVARGVNTLLPVATLGGEVVKARILIQGGSPGVLVGAGVVVDKTVQTVSLGLWGLIGLGALFLLEAEGGIARGAAIA
;
A
#
# COMPACT_ATOMS: atom_id res chain seq x y z
N MET A 1 -8.86 14.61 22.06
CA MET A 1 -8.23 13.90 20.92
C MET A 1 -7.08 12.97 21.34
N ARG A 2 -6.12 13.41 22.16
CA ARG A 2 -4.97 12.55 22.58
C ARG A 2 -5.38 11.28 23.35
N PHE A 3 -6.45 11.34 24.16
CA PHE A 3 -6.94 10.19 24.93
C PHE A 3 -7.49 9.08 24.03
N LEU A 4 -8.30 9.41 23.01
CA LEU A 4 -8.84 8.43 22.06
C LEU A 4 -7.73 7.74 21.25
N THR A 5 -6.69 8.48 20.89
CA THR A 5 -5.54 7.94 20.16
C THR A 5 -4.73 6.97 21.02
N LEU A 6 -4.54 7.29 22.29
CA LEU A 6 -3.86 6.41 23.25
C LEU A 6 -4.67 5.13 23.50
N VAL A 7 -5.98 5.26 23.71
CA VAL A 7 -6.89 4.10 23.90
C VAL A 7 -6.85 3.20 22.65
N GLY A 8 -6.93 3.77 21.46
CA GLY A 8 -6.82 3.01 20.20
C GLY A 8 -5.47 2.30 20.04
N LEU A 9 -4.37 2.96 20.42
CA LEU A 9 -3.03 2.37 20.37
C LEU A 9 -2.91 1.19 21.36
N PHE A 10 -3.35 1.37 22.59
CA PHE A 10 -3.30 0.30 23.60
C PHE A 10 -4.23 -0.86 23.24
N ALA A 11 -5.44 -0.58 22.74
CA ALA A 11 -6.35 -1.61 22.26
C ALA A 11 -5.78 -2.40 21.08
N GLY A 12 -5.15 -1.71 20.11
CA GLY A 12 -4.46 -2.34 18.98
C GLY A 12 -3.28 -3.21 19.41
N LEU A 13 -2.45 -2.72 20.33
CA LEU A 13 -1.33 -3.49 20.90
C LEU A 13 -1.81 -4.70 21.69
N ALA A 14 -2.85 -4.54 22.50
CA ALA A 14 -3.44 -5.63 23.28
C ALA A 14 -4.05 -6.70 22.36
N LEU A 15 -4.77 -6.30 21.32
CA LEU A 15 -5.34 -7.21 20.32
C LEU A 15 -4.24 -7.95 19.55
N THR A 16 -3.18 -7.25 19.15
CA THR A 16 -2.04 -7.86 18.46
C THR A 16 -1.34 -8.87 19.37
N GLY A 17 -1.08 -8.52 20.63
CA GLY A 17 -0.50 -9.43 21.62
C GLY A 17 -1.38 -10.65 21.86
N TYR A 18 -2.69 -10.46 21.96
CA TYR A 18 -3.65 -11.55 22.10
C TYR A 18 -3.65 -12.48 20.87
N LEU A 19 -3.69 -11.93 19.66
CA LEU A 19 -3.63 -12.73 18.43
C LEU A 19 -2.32 -13.49 18.30
N ILE A 20 -1.20 -12.89 18.67
CA ILE A 20 0.10 -13.58 18.67
C ILE A 20 0.12 -14.72 19.71
N SER A 21 -0.52 -14.53 20.87
CA SER A 21 -0.59 -15.58 21.91
C SER A 21 -1.47 -16.78 21.52
N LEU A 22 -2.43 -16.57 20.60
CA LEU A 22 -3.27 -17.64 20.04
C LEU A 22 -2.57 -18.47 18.96
N HIS A 23 -1.49 -17.93 18.39
CA HIS A 23 -0.72 -18.61 17.36
C HIS A 23 0.58 -19.17 17.97
N ASP A 24 0.95 -20.36 17.55
CA ASP A 24 2.21 -20.97 17.96
C ASP A 24 3.39 -20.15 17.41
N LEU A 25 4.07 -19.42 18.30
CA LEU A 25 5.27 -18.64 17.96
C LEU A 25 6.36 -19.51 17.32
N GLY A 26 6.40 -20.82 17.69
CA GLY A 26 7.32 -21.78 17.09
C GLY A 26 7.03 -22.00 15.61
N ALA A 27 5.76 -22.09 15.21
CA ALA A 27 5.36 -22.22 13.82
C ALA A 27 5.69 -20.97 12.99
N ILE A 28 5.50 -19.77 13.57
CA ILE A 28 5.87 -18.49 12.94
C ILE A 28 7.39 -18.44 12.75
N TRP A 29 8.15 -18.77 13.78
CA TRP A 29 9.61 -18.76 13.73
C TRP A 29 10.15 -19.82 12.75
N GLY A 30 9.55 -21.00 12.73
CA GLY A 30 9.84 -22.05 11.76
C GLY A 30 9.63 -21.59 10.32
N SER A 31 8.51 -20.92 10.05
CA SER A 31 8.21 -20.37 8.72
C SER A 31 9.20 -19.28 8.31
N LEU A 32 9.60 -18.41 9.23
CA LEU A 32 10.64 -17.39 8.99
C LEU A 32 12.01 -18.03 8.74
N ALA A 33 12.36 -19.07 9.48
CA ALA A 33 13.62 -19.78 9.31
C ALA A 33 13.70 -20.53 7.97
N THR A 34 12.59 -21.08 7.48
CA THR A 34 12.53 -21.72 6.16
C THR A 34 12.66 -20.73 5.01
N MET A 35 12.23 -19.48 5.17
CA MET A 35 12.44 -18.41 4.19
C MET A 35 13.94 -18.05 4.03
N GLY A 36 14.75 -18.27 5.07
CA GLY A 36 16.18 -18.01 5.05
C GLY A 36 16.54 -16.60 4.59
N TRP A 37 17.60 -16.47 3.81
CA TRP A 37 18.06 -15.19 3.23
C TRP A 37 17.07 -14.55 2.26
N GLY A 38 16.10 -15.30 1.74
CA GLY A 38 15.06 -14.78 0.85
C GLY A 38 14.23 -13.67 1.49
N PHE A 39 14.07 -13.67 2.81
CA PHE A 39 13.37 -12.61 3.53
C PHE A 39 14.04 -11.23 3.35
N LEU A 40 15.36 -11.17 3.25
CA LEU A 40 16.10 -9.92 3.03
C LEU A 40 15.96 -9.37 1.60
N LEU A 41 15.54 -10.18 0.64
CA LEU A 41 15.25 -9.74 -0.71
C LEU A 41 13.94 -8.95 -0.82
N LEU A 42 12.98 -9.17 0.08
CA LEU A 42 11.70 -8.46 0.09
C LEU A 42 11.85 -6.94 0.18
N PRO A 43 12.59 -6.37 1.15
CA PRO A 43 12.86 -4.94 1.18
C PRO A 43 13.59 -4.44 -0.07
N LEU A 44 14.53 -5.22 -0.61
CA LEU A 44 15.32 -4.86 -1.78
C LEU A 44 14.43 -4.68 -3.03
N VAL A 45 13.42 -5.54 -3.20
CA VAL A 45 12.44 -5.45 -4.30
C VAL A 45 11.43 -4.34 -4.03
N TYR A 46 11.10 -4.08 -2.77
CA TYR A 46 10.09 -3.09 -2.38
C TYR A 46 10.58 -1.65 -2.47
N LEU A 47 11.85 -1.39 -2.16
CA LEU A 47 12.42 -0.03 -2.20
C LEU A 47 12.36 0.64 -3.59
N PRO A 48 12.71 -0.04 -4.70
CA PRO A 48 12.53 0.52 -6.04
C PRO A 48 11.09 0.93 -6.35
N THR A 49 10.11 0.16 -5.87
CA THR A 49 8.68 0.46 -6.05
C THR A 49 8.31 1.79 -5.39
N ILE A 50 8.82 2.07 -4.18
CA ILE A 50 8.61 3.37 -3.50
C ILE A 50 9.26 4.50 -4.31
N GLY A 51 10.45 4.26 -4.86
CA GLY A 51 11.16 5.24 -5.69
C GLY A 51 10.38 5.62 -6.94
N ILE A 52 9.87 4.62 -7.67
CA ILE A 52 9.07 4.82 -8.88
C ILE A 52 7.76 5.54 -8.54
N ASP A 53 7.03 5.09 -7.52
CA ASP A 53 5.79 5.70 -7.05
C ASP A 53 6.00 7.18 -6.67
N SER A 54 7.07 7.47 -5.96
CA SER A 54 7.45 8.83 -5.61
C SER A 54 7.76 9.70 -6.83
N GLN A 55 8.39 9.14 -7.86
CA GLN A 55 8.64 9.86 -9.10
C GLN A 55 7.35 10.12 -9.88
N CYS A 56 6.46 9.14 -9.97
CA CYS A 56 5.14 9.30 -10.57
C CYS A 56 4.34 10.41 -9.87
N PHE A 57 4.33 10.43 -8.54
CA PHE A 57 3.70 11.50 -7.77
C PHE A 57 4.28 12.89 -8.11
N ARG A 58 5.60 13.01 -8.27
CA ARG A 58 6.25 14.28 -8.65
C ARG A 58 5.86 14.75 -10.05
N LEU A 59 5.51 13.85 -10.97
CA LEU A 59 5.08 14.23 -12.32
C LEU A 59 3.74 14.97 -12.35
N ILE A 60 2.93 14.85 -11.31
CA ILE A 60 1.67 15.59 -11.16
C ILE A 60 1.92 17.10 -10.97
N PHE A 61 3.09 17.47 -10.46
CA PHE A 61 3.41 18.87 -10.15
C PHE A 61 4.01 19.60 -11.36
N PRO A 62 3.73 20.92 -11.48
CA PRO A 62 4.38 21.77 -12.48
C PRO A 62 5.92 21.71 -12.36
N PRO A 63 6.65 21.85 -13.47
CA PRO A 63 8.12 21.70 -13.49
C PRO A 63 8.87 22.60 -12.50
N ASP A 64 8.37 23.83 -12.31
CA ASP A 64 8.93 24.88 -11.45
C ASP A 64 8.57 24.70 -9.97
N ARG A 65 7.62 23.85 -9.63
CA ARG A 65 7.10 23.66 -8.26
C ARG A 65 7.11 22.19 -7.82
N LYS A 66 7.96 21.37 -8.41
CA LYS A 66 8.11 19.96 -8.02
C LYS A 66 8.72 19.87 -6.62
N PRO A 67 8.10 19.08 -5.72
CA PRO A 67 8.71 18.82 -4.41
C PRO A 67 10.05 18.09 -4.58
N PRO A 68 11.01 18.29 -3.67
CA PRO A 68 12.29 17.57 -3.70
C PRO A 68 12.06 16.08 -3.61
N TYR A 69 12.77 15.31 -4.44
CA TYR A 69 12.54 13.87 -4.57
C TYR A 69 12.59 13.10 -3.25
N TRP A 70 13.61 13.39 -2.42
CA TRP A 70 13.78 12.71 -1.15
C TRP A 70 12.66 12.97 -0.14
N TRP A 71 12.05 14.16 -0.16
CA TRP A 71 10.88 14.44 0.67
C TRP A 71 9.66 13.63 0.22
N VAL A 72 9.51 13.40 -1.08
CA VAL A 72 8.42 12.56 -1.61
C VAL A 72 8.66 11.09 -1.27
N VAL A 73 9.89 10.58 -1.46
CA VAL A 73 10.27 9.21 -1.08
C VAL A 73 10.01 8.97 0.40
N TRP A 74 10.51 9.88 1.26
CA TRP A 74 10.30 9.78 2.69
C TRP A 74 8.82 9.85 3.08
N GLY A 75 8.08 10.80 2.50
CA GLY A 75 6.64 10.95 2.71
C GLY A 75 5.86 9.69 2.28
N THR A 76 6.20 9.11 1.14
CA THR A 76 5.58 7.88 0.63
C THR A 76 5.91 6.67 1.53
N PHE A 77 7.15 6.55 1.97
CA PHE A 77 7.58 5.49 2.88
C PHE A 77 6.82 5.53 4.21
N VAL A 78 6.77 6.70 4.84
CA VAL A 78 6.04 6.91 6.10
C VAL A 78 4.54 6.70 5.91
N ALA A 79 3.96 7.21 4.81
CA ALA A 79 2.53 7.03 4.50
C ALA A 79 2.15 5.55 4.39
N ARG A 80 2.98 4.75 3.72
CA ARG A 80 2.75 3.30 3.60
C ARG A 80 2.82 2.61 4.96
N GLY A 81 3.80 2.96 5.80
CA GLY A 81 3.90 2.46 7.17
C GLY A 81 2.66 2.80 8.01
N VAL A 82 2.20 4.05 7.94
CA VAL A 82 0.99 4.50 8.64
C VAL A 82 -0.26 3.75 8.15
N ASN A 83 -0.41 3.58 6.85
CA ASN A 83 -1.56 2.85 6.28
C ASN A 83 -1.56 1.35 6.65
N THR A 84 -0.39 0.76 6.86
CA THR A 84 -0.26 -0.64 7.30
C THR A 84 -0.58 -0.80 8.78
N LEU A 85 -0.15 0.15 9.62
CA LEU A 85 -0.33 0.10 11.06
C LEU A 85 -1.72 0.56 11.52
N LEU A 86 -2.33 1.48 10.79
CA LEU A 86 -3.63 2.04 11.13
C LEU A 86 -4.67 1.59 10.09
N PRO A 87 -5.63 0.74 10.46
CA PRO A 87 -6.69 0.28 9.54
C PRO A 87 -7.75 1.38 9.28
N VAL A 88 -7.33 2.65 9.24
CA VAL A 88 -8.19 3.80 8.99
C VAL A 88 -8.19 4.12 7.49
N ALA A 89 -8.89 3.29 6.72
CA ALA A 89 -9.31 3.56 5.34
C ALA A 89 -8.23 4.18 4.40
N THR A 90 -6.97 3.78 4.53
CA THR A 90 -5.84 4.23 3.66
C THR A 90 -5.63 5.75 3.53
N LEU A 91 -6.49 6.55 4.15
CA LEU A 91 -6.43 8.02 4.10
C LEU A 91 -5.45 8.62 5.11
N GLY A 92 -5.17 7.90 6.22
CA GLY A 92 -4.27 8.40 7.28
C GLY A 92 -2.85 8.66 6.77
N GLY A 93 -2.30 7.75 5.98
CA GLY A 93 -0.98 7.89 5.39
C GLY A 93 -0.87 9.05 4.40
N GLU A 94 -1.92 9.32 3.63
CA GLU A 94 -1.92 10.42 2.67
C GLU A 94 -1.89 11.79 3.36
N VAL A 95 -2.59 11.93 4.48
CA VAL A 95 -2.53 13.15 5.30
C VAL A 95 -1.12 13.34 5.87
N VAL A 96 -0.48 12.26 6.31
CA VAL A 96 0.91 12.30 6.81
C VAL A 96 1.87 12.65 5.68
N LYS A 97 1.74 12.04 4.48
CA LYS A 97 2.53 12.38 3.29
C LYS A 97 2.40 13.86 2.95
N ALA A 98 1.16 14.36 2.88
CA ALA A 98 0.89 15.77 2.60
C ALA A 98 1.57 16.68 3.63
N ARG A 99 1.48 16.36 4.91
CA ARG A 99 2.11 17.16 5.98
C ARG A 99 3.63 17.18 5.86
N ILE A 100 4.25 16.05 5.58
CA ILE A 100 5.70 15.95 5.38
C ILE A 100 6.14 16.84 4.20
N LEU A 101 5.41 16.80 3.08
CA LEU A 101 5.72 17.61 1.89
C LEU A 101 5.55 19.12 2.13
N ILE A 102 4.54 19.52 2.90
CA ILE A 102 4.32 20.92 3.29
C ILE A 102 5.46 21.38 4.20
N GLN A 103 5.89 20.57 5.16
CA GLN A 103 7.05 20.86 6.01
C GLN A 103 8.35 20.95 5.20
N GLY A 104 8.45 20.20 4.10
CA GLY A 104 9.54 20.29 3.12
C GLY A 104 9.49 21.52 2.21
N GLY A 105 8.58 22.49 2.48
CA GLY A 105 8.48 23.75 1.73
C GLY A 105 7.55 23.72 0.52
N SER A 106 6.83 22.62 0.27
CA SER A 106 5.89 22.55 -0.85
C SER A 106 4.58 23.28 -0.52
N PRO A 107 3.98 24.04 -1.48
CA PRO A 107 2.71 24.75 -1.26
C PRO A 107 1.57 23.75 -0.95
N GLY A 108 0.87 23.97 0.18
CA GLY A 108 -0.16 23.03 0.69
C GLY A 108 -1.30 22.77 -0.30
N VAL A 109 -1.72 23.80 -1.05
CA VAL A 109 -2.77 23.67 -2.07
C VAL A 109 -2.35 22.72 -3.18
N LEU A 110 -1.10 22.83 -3.67
CA LEU A 110 -0.56 21.93 -4.71
C LEU A 110 -0.39 20.52 -4.19
N VAL A 111 0.08 20.36 -2.96
CA VAL A 111 0.22 19.04 -2.32
C VAL A 111 -1.14 18.37 -2.17
N GLY A 112 -2.15 19.10 -1.68
CA GLY A 112 -3.51 18.59 -1.55
C GLY A 112 -4.10 18.16 -2.88
N ALA A 113 -3.98 19.01 -3.91
CA ALA A 113 -4.42 18.68 -5.28
C ALA A 113 -3.67 17.44 -5.81
N GLY A 114 -2.36 17.36 -5.61
CA GLY A 114 -1.53 16.21 -6.02
C GLY A 114 -1.98 14.91 -5.37
N VAL A 115 -2.29 14.91 -4.07
CA VAL A 115 -2.82 13.73 -3.37
C VAL A 115 -4.17 13.29 -3.94
N VAL A 116 -5.08 14.23 -4.24
CA VAL A 116 -6.38 13.91 -4.83
C VAL A 116 -6.21 13.28 -6.21
N VAL A 117 -5.39 13.88 -7.07
CA VAL A 117 -5.09 13.35 -8.41
C VAL A 117 -4.48 11.96 -8.33
N ASP A 118 -3.46 11.78 -7.47
CA ASP A 118 -2.79 10.49 -7.26
C ASP A 118 -3.78 9.39 -6.86
N LYS A 119 -4.68 9.67 -5.92
CA LYS A 119 -5.71 8.72 -5.48
C LYS A 119 -6.74 8.44 -6.56
N THR A 120 -7.14 9.45 -7.32
CA THR A 120 -8.08 9.26 -8.43
C THR A 120 -7.49 8.33 -9.48
N VAL A 121 -6.25 8.59 -9.92
CA VAL A 121 -5.55 7.73 -10.88
C VAL A 121 -5.39 6.31 -10.34
N GLN A 122 -5.02 6.16 -9.08
CA GLN A 122 -4.86 4.86 -8.43
C GLN A 122 -6.18 4.08 -8.39
N THR A 123 -7.29 4.74 -8.07
CA THR A 123 -8.63 4.13 -8.03
C THR A 123 -9.09 3.70 -9.43
N VAL A 124 -8.90 4.56 -10.42
CA VAL A 124 -9.22 4.23 -11.83
C VAL A 124 -8.39 3.05 -12.32
N SER A 125 -7.08 3.07 -12.04
CA SER A 125 -6.18 1.96 -12.41
C SER A 125 -6.60 0.65 -11.77
N LEU A 126 -6.97 0.67 -10.48
CA LEU A 126 -7.46 -0.51 -9.77
C LEU A 126 -8.75 -1.05 -10.40
N GLY A 127 -9.67 -0.16 -10.78
CA GLY A 127 -10.90 -0.54 -11.48
C GLY A 127 -10.62 -1.20 -12.83
N LEU A 128 -9.71 -0.64 -13.62
CA LEU A 128 -9.30 -1.21 -14.92
C LEU A 128 -8.67 -2.59 -14.76
N TRP A 129 -7.75 -2.74 -13.81
CA TRP A 129 -7.14 -4.05 -13.51
C TRP A 129 -8.17 -5.08 -13.03
N GLY A 130 -9.14 -4.63 -12.22
CA GLY A 130 -10.26 -5.47 -11.79
C GLY A 130 -11.11 -5.98 -12.97
N LEU A 131 -11.43 -5.10 -13.92
CA LEU A 131 -12.16 -5.48 -15.13
C LEU A 131 -11.36 -6.44 -16.02
N ILE A 132 -10.07 -6.20 -16.20
CA ILE A 132 -9.18 -7.11 -16.96
C ILE A 132 -9.14 -8.49 -16.28
N GLY A 133 -8.98 -8.52 -14.95
CA GLY A 133 -8.96 -9.77 -14.19
C GLY A 133 -10.27 -10.54 -14.28
N LEU A 134 -11.40 -9.84 -14.20
CA LEU A 134 -12.72 -10.43 -14.37
C LEU A 134 -12.91 -10.99 -15.79
N GLY A 135 -12.50 -10.23 -16.82
CA GLY A 135 -12.53 -10.68 -18.20
C GLY A 135 -11.69 -11.94 -18.43
N ALA A 136 -10.48 -11.98 -17.87
CA ALA A 136 -9.61 -13.15 -17.93
C ALA A 136 -10.24 -14.38 -17.24
N LEU A 137 -10.90 -14.16 -16.10
CA LEU A 137 -11.60 -15.24 -15.39
C LEU A 137 -12.72 -15.83 -16.25
N PHE A 138 -13.55 -14.99 -16.87
CA PHE A 138 -14.62 -15.46 -17.77
C PHE A 138 -14.08 -16.25 -18.96
N LEU A 139 -12.97 -15.84 -19.54
CA LEU A 139 -12.35 -16.57 -20.64
C LEU A 139 -11.84 -17.95 -20.21
N LEU A 140 -11.20 -18.02 -19.03
CA LEU A 140 -10.70 -19.30 -18.48
C LEU A 140 -11.85 -20.24 -18.10
N GLU A 141 -12.94 -19.73 -17.54
CA GLU A 141 -14.13 -20.55 -17.24
C GLU A 141 -14.83 -21.04 -18.52
N ALA A 142 -14.90 -20.22 -19.56
CA ALA A 142 -15.45 -20.60 -20.85
C ALA A 142 -14.66 -21.77 -21.48
N GLU A 143 -13.32 -21.71 -21.45
CA GLU A 143 -12.45 -22.79 -21.93
C GLU A 143 -12.56 -24.05 -21.06
N GLY A 144 -12.61 -23.91 -19.73
CA GLY A 144 -12.77 -25.03 -18.81
C GLY A 144 -14.13 -25.71 -18.91
N GLY A 145 -15.20 -24.97 -19.22
CA GLY A 145 -16.53 -25.50 -19.51
C GLY A 145 -16.57 -26.34 -20.78
N ILE A 146 -15.90 -25.89 -21.85
CA ILE A 146 -15.76 -26.61 -23.11
C ILE A 146 -14.95 -27.89 -22.93
N ALA A 147 -13.86 -27.85 -22.19
CA ALA A 147 -13.03 -29.03 -21.93
C ALA A 147 -13.75 -30.09 -21.08
N ARG A 148 -14.55 -29.68 -20.10
CA ARG A 148 -15.41 -30.61 -19.33
C ARG A 148 -16.55 -31.22 -20.15
N GLY A 149 -17.17 -30.45 -21.04
CA GLY A 149 -18.19 -30.95 -21.97
C GLY A 149 -17.65 -31.99 -22.95
N ALA A 150 -16.44 -31.80 -23.44
CA ALA A 150 -15.77 -32.76 -24.35
C ALA A 150 -15.28 -34.04 -23.65
N ALA A 151 -15.06 -34.03 -22.34
CA ALA A 151 -14.64 -35.21 -21.56
C ALA A 151 -15.82 -36.11 -21.13
N ILE A 152 -17.08 -35.69 -21.33
CA ILE A 152 -18.29 -36.41 -20.96
C ILE A 152 -19.00 -37.00 -22.22
N ALA A 153 -18.60 -36.61 -23.42
CA ALA A 153 -19.08 -37.12 -24.69
C ALA A 153 -18.17 -38.23 -25.21
#